data_20e7afd0e150abe285c7734403842a35
#
_entry.id   20e7afd0e150abe285c7734403842a35
#
_cell.length_a   1.000
_cell.length_b   1.000
_cell.length_c   1.000
_cell.angle_alpha   90.00
_cell.angle_beta   90.00
_cell.angle_gamma   90.00
#
_symmetry.space_group_name_H-M   'P 1'
#
loop_
_entity.id
_entity.type
_entity.pdbx_description
1 polymer ?
#
loop_
_entity_poly.entity_id
_entity_poly.type
_entity_poly.pdbx_seq_one_letter_code
_entity_poly.pdbx_strand_id
1 'polypeptide(L)'
;MLDRRAYLQWLASMNVAPIAWAQGVDSPRRTASVWPTEPVSLIVPFPAGGASAILAKQLAQSFERSTRQPLRLMYQGGSGGVQGANFAAKAAANGKSLLIGGSYLSVARALAVNDDFDLIEDLRALAMVATVPQVIVVNPLRMRSRTVMEWLSDLSRKPARYRMATAGVGSSSHISSEILKHQEALQFDFVHFRGAGPALQDLQTGSVDMMIDGLVSCLPHIRSGRLKPLMVTGLQRVNVLPNVPCAQEMGVHALDSVTWYGLFAPRQLPDATSLAMVDVFQRMGRDPVMVSNLESMGIQWGDLYGDAFDAMVKQETMQWAQRVKSMGLKNIFLKNSEEG
;
A
#
# COMPACT_ATOMS: atom_id res chain seq x y z
N MET A 1 16.16 1.70 14.34
CA MET A 1 15.58 0.54 15.09
C MET A 1 14.29 1.00 15.74
N LEU A 2 13.14 0.70 15.17
CA LEU A 2 11.85 0.83 15.85
C LEU A 2 11.30 -0.60 15.96
N ASP A 3 11.53 -1.20 17.13
CA ASP A 3 10.98 -2.47 17.56
C ASP A 3 9.44 -2.40 17.53
N ARG A 4 8.76 -3.52 17.26
CA ARG A 4 7.30 -3.66 17.38
C ARG A 4 6.81 -3.17 18.74
N ARG A 5 7.61 -3.35 19.80
CA ARG A 5 7.40 -2.71 21.09
C ARG A 5 7.56 -1.20 21.01
N ALA A 6 8.49 -0.67 20.21
CA ALA A 6 8.63 0.76 19.97
C ALA A 6 7.50 1.31 19.09
N TYR A 7 6.97 0.55 18.12
CA TYR A 7 5.78 0.93 17.35
C TYR A 7 4.51 0.87 18.23
N LEU A 8 4.36 -0.16 19.04
CA LEU A 8 3.27 -0.29 20.01
C LEU A 8 3.47 0.60 21.25
N GLN A 9 4.71 0.81 21.72
CA GLN A 9 5.03 1.75 22.79
C GLN A 9 4.91 3.20 22.33
N TRP A 10 5.17 3.45 21.05
CA TRP A 10 4.96 4.74 20.44
C TRP A 10 3.46 5.09 20.29
N LEU A 11 2.60 4.10 20.04
CA LEU A 11 1.13 4.22 20.18
C LEU A 11 0.69 4.37 21.66
N ALA A 12 1.44 3.82 22.63
CA ALA A 12 1.13 3.88 24.05
C ALA A 12 1.68 5.13 24.77
N SER A 13 2.61 5.89 24.17
CA SER A 13 3.17 7.12 24.75
C SER A 13 2.30 8.37 24.54
N MET A 14 1.12 8.24 23.96
CA MET A 14 0.11 9.27 24.05
C MET A 14 -0.49 9.25 25.46
N ASN A 15 0.09 10.04 26.37
CA ASN A 15 -0.50 10.36 27.68
C ASN A 15 -1.86 11.03 27.47
N VAL A 16 -2.93 10.23 27.44
CA VAL A 16 -4.29 10.73 27.57
C VAL A 16 -4.52 11.00 29.05
N ALA A 17 -4.46 12.26 29.46
CA ALA A 17 -4.90 12.67 30.78
C ALA A 17 -6.34 12.19 31.03
N PRO A 18 -6.69 11.69 32.21
CA PRO A 18 -8.05 11.27 32.51
C PRO A 18 -8.98 12.49 32.48
N ILE A 19 -9.80 12.58 31.45
CA ILE A 19 -10.89 13.55 31.38
C ILE A 19 -11.95 13.08 32.38
N ALA A 20 -12.17 13.91 33.40
CA ALA A 20 -13.22 13.72 34.39
C ALA A 20 -14.58 13.55 33.68
N TRP A 21 -15.32 12.53 34.06
CA TRP A 21 -16.68 12.25 33.66
C TRP A 21 -17.61 13.39 34.07
N ALA A 22 -17.88 14.34 33.22
CA ALA A 22 -18.98 15.27 33.37
C ALA A 22 -20.28 14.52 33.03
N GLN A 23 -21.14 14.39 34.00
CA GLN A 23 -22.47 13.78 33.90
C GLN A 23 -23.37 14.62 32.95
N GLY A 24 -24.02 13.93 32.03
CA GLY A 24 -25.36 14.26 31.55
C GLY A 24 -25.51 15.52 30.70
N VAL A 25 -25.12 15.44 29.42
CA VAL A 25 -25.87 16.15 28.38
C VAL A 25 -26.41 15.08 27.47
N ASP A 26 -27.76 15.00 27.38
CA ASP A 26 -28.46 14.19 26.38
C ASP A 26 -27.96 14.63 25.00
N SER A 27 -26.93 13.96 24.49
CA SER A 27 -26.55 14.10 23.11
C SER A 27 -27.69 13.57 22.25
N PRO A 28 -28.24 14.36 21.30
CA PRO A 28 -29.28 13.87 20.41
C PRO A 28 -28.77 12.55 19.82
N ARG A 29 -29.53 11.45 19.98
CA ARG A 29 -29.29 10.17 19.33
C ARG A 29 -29.08 10.49 17.86
N ARG A 30 -27.82 10.53 17.40
CA ARG A 30 -27.48 10.61 15.99
C ARG A 30 -28.17 9.41 15.36
N THR A 31 -29.21 9.67 14.60
CA THR A 31 -29.84 8.64 13.76
C THR A 31 -28.74 8.06 12.93
N ALA A 32 -28.38 6.80 13.20
CA ALA A 32 -27.34 6.12 12.48
C ALA A 32 -27.75 6.11 11.01
N SER A 33 -26.99 6.77 10.16
CA SER A 33 -27.20 6.71 8.72
C SER A 33 -27.07 5.25 8.29
N VAL A 34 -28.11 4.72 7.64
CA VAL A 34 -28.03 3.39 7.04
C VAL A 34 -27.20 3.52 5.77
N TRP A 35 -26.02 2.88 5.76
CA TRP A 35 -25.15 2.82 4.60
C TRP A 35 -24.60 1.40 4.46
N PRO A 36 -24.51 0.86 3.24
CA PRO A 36 -25.00 1.38 1.97
C PRO A 36 -26.47 1.02 1.73
N THR A 37 -27.21 1.88 1.04
CA THR A 37 -28.60 1.62 0.60
C THR A 37 -28.68 1.22 -0.87
N GLU A 38 -27.58 1.31 -1.60
CA GLU A 38 -27.45 1.04 -3.04
C GLU A 38 -26.02 0.59 -3.38
N PRO A 39 -25.77 0.11 -4.62
CA PRO A 39 -24.43 -0.28 -5.04
C PRO A 39 -23.39 0.83 -4.85
N VAL A 40 -22.19 0.47 -4.36
CA VAL A 40 -21.06 1.37 -4.15
C VAL A 40 -19.96 1.07 -5.18
N SER A 41 -19.31 2.11 -5.70
CA SER A 41 -18.16 1.98 -6.59
C SER A 41 -16.86 2.07 -5.80
N LEU A 42 -15.94 1.12 -6.01
CA LEU A 42 -14.59 1.16 -5.47
C LEU A 42 -13.60 1.46 -6.61
N ILE A 43 -13.03 2.66 -6.59
CA ILE A 43 -11.99 3.08 -7.51
C ILE A 43 -10.70 2.35 -7.13
N VAL A 44 -10.15 1.58 -8.08
CA VAL A 44 -8.89 0.84 -7.97
C VAL A 44 -7.87 1.56 -8.85
N PRO A 45 -6.83 2.20 -8.28
CA PRO A 45 -5.95 3.12 -9.01
C PRO A 45 -4.84 2.42 -9.82
N PHE A 46 -4.97 1.13 -10.03
CA PHE A 46 -4.06 0.30 -10.83
C PHE A 46 -4.85 -0.73 -11.64
N PRO A 47 -4.33 -1.23 -12.76
CA PRO A 47 -4.95 -2.32 -13.51
C PRO A 47 -4.98 -3.62 -12.71
N ALA A 48 -5.72 -4.61 -13.22
CA ALA A 48 -5.81 -5.93 -12.61
C ALA A 48 -4.42 -6.62 -12.50
N GLY A 49 -4.27 -7.48 -11.49
CA GLY A 49 -3.06 -8.29 -11.25
C GLY A 49 -2.14 -7.76 -10.14
N GLY A 50 -2.24 -6.49 -9.76
CA GLY A 50 -1.49 -5.92 -8.63
C GLY A 50 -2.19 -6.10 -7.28
N ALA A 51 -1.48 -5.80 -6.19
CA ALA A 51 -1.94 -5.99 -4.81
C ALA A 51 -3.27 -5.26 -4.51
N SER A 52 -3.42 -3.98 -4.93
CA SER A 52 -4.66 -3.23 -4.74
C SER A 52 -5.86 -3.87 -5.43
N ALA A 53 -5.68 -4.42 -6.64
CA ALA A 53 -6.75 -5.08 -7.39
C ALA A 53 -7.14 -6.43 -6.77
N ILE A 54 -6.17 -7.19 -6.27
CA ILE A 54 -6.42 -8.46 -5.57
C ILE A 54 -7.17 -8.19 -4.26
N LEU A 55 -6.71 -7.23 -3.47
CA LEU A 55 -7.36 -6.82 -2.23
C LEU A 55 -8.77 -6.28 -2.48
N ALA A 56 -8.97 -5.44 -3.51
CA ALA A 56 -10.29 -4.91 -3.88
C ALA A 56 -11.30 -6.02 -4.17
N LYS A 57 -10.89 -7.12 -4.82
CA LYS A 57 -11.75 -8.29 -5.04
C LYS A 57 -12.17 -8.97 -3.74
N GLN A 58 -11.25 -9.13 -2.78
CA GLN A 58 -11.57 -9.70 -1.47
C GLN A 58 -12.52 -8.78 -0.69
N LEU A 59 -12.27 -7.47 -0.72
CA LEU A 59 -13.16 -6.48 -0.12
C LEU A 59 -14.56 -6.52 -0.73
N ALA A 60 -14.68 -6.61 -2.06
CA ALA A 60 -15.97 -6.66 -2.73
C ALA A 60 -16.81 -7.87 -2.30
N GLN A 61 -16.21 -9.04 -2.20
CA GLN A 61 -16.88 -10.24 -1.74
C GLN A 61 -17.33 -10.14 -0.27
N SER A 62 -16.47 -9.63 0.62
CA SER A 62 -16.82 -9.45 2.03
C SER A 62 -17.85 -8.35 2.22
N PHE A 63 -17.76 -7.27 1.48
CA PHE A 63 -18.70 -6.16 1.50
C PHE A 63 -20.12 -6.61 1.13
N GLU A 64 -20.27 -7.37 0.04
CA GLU A 64 -21.55 -7.88 -0.40
C GLU A 64 -22.18 -8.83 0.62
N ARG A 65 -21.38 -9.72 1.24
CA ARG A 65 -21.86 -10.57 2.35
C ARG A 65 -22.33 -9.75 3.55
N SER A 66 -21.59 -8.68 3.90
CA SER A 66 -21.85 -7.87 5.09
C SER A 66 -23.01 -6.88 4.93
N THR A 67 -23.24 -6.38 3.70
CA THR A 67 -24.17 -5.27 3.44
C THR A 67 -25.34 -5.65 2.53
N ARG A 68 -25.25 -6.79 1.83
CA ARG A 68 -26.17 -7.18 0.76
C ARG A 68 -26.23 -6.21 -0.43
N GLN A 69 -25.22 -5.32 -0.53
CA GLN A 69 -25.04 -4.40 -1.64
C GLN A 69 -23.73 -4.72 -2.36
N PRO A 70 -23.69 -4.67 -3.70
CA PRO A 70 -22.46 -4.91 -4.42
C PRO A 70 -21.46 -3.76 -4.28
N LEU A 71 -20.18 -4.10 -4.15
CA LEU A 71 -19.06 -3.18 -4.29
C LEU A 71 -18.45 -3.35 -5.69
N ARG A 72 -18.74 -2.42 -6.60
CA ARG A 72 -18.34 -2.48 -8.01
C ARG A 72 -16.94 -1.93 -8.20
N LEU A 73 -16.03 -2.71 -8.78
CA LEU A 73 -14.66 -2.30 -9.01
C LEU A 73 -14.54 -1.46 -10.28
N MET A 74 -13.96 -0.26 -10.16
CA MET A 74 -13.65 0.65 -11.26
C MET A 74 -12.15 0.86 -11.34
N TYR A 75 -11.52 0.38 -12.42
CA TYR A 75 -10.07 0.51 -12.60
C TYR A 75 -9.72 1.84 -13.25
N GLN A 76 -9.01 2.70 -12.50
CA GLN A 76 -8.57 4.03 -12.95
C GLN A 76 -7.07 4.18 -12.66
N GLY A 77 -6.24 3.64 -13.54
CA GLY A 77 -4.78 3.69 -13.40
C GLY A 77 -4.17 4.99 -13.95
N GLY A 78 -2.91 5.24 -13.57
CA GLY A 78 -2.08 6.32 -14.10
C GLY A 78 -1.30 7.06 -13.02
N SER A 79 -0.11 7.56 -13.38
CA SER A 79 0.80 8.33 -12.50
C SER A 79 1.01 7.68 -11.12
N GLY A 80 1.40 6.39 -11.10
CA GLY A 80 1.61 5.67 -9.84
C GLY A 80 0.36 5.55 -8.95
N GLY A 81 -0.85 5.68 -9.50
CA GLY A 81 -2.12 5.63 -8.78
C GLY A 81 -2.73 7.00 -8.44
N VAL A 82 -2.01 8.10 -8.65
CA VAL A 82 -2.48 9.46 -8.34
C VAL A 82 -3.67 9.87 -9.19
N GLN A 83 -3.73 9.46 -10.48
CA GLN A 83 -4.88 9.76 -11.34
C GLN A 83 -6.18 9.15 -10.79
N GLY A 84 -6.14 7.88 -10.33
CA GLY A 84 -7.29 7.24 -9.71
C GLY A 84 -7.71 7.91 -8.40
N ALA A 85 -6.76 8.38 -7.60
CA ALA A 85 -7.01 9.11 -6.37
C ALA A 85 -7.67 10.48 -6.65
N ASN A 86 -7.16 11.23 -7.63
CA ASN A 86 -7.76 12.51 -8.05
C ASN A 86 -9.19 12.31 -8.62
N PHE A 87 -9.40 11.24 -9.41
CA PHE A 87 -10.75 10.89 -9.87
C PHE A 87 -11.71 10.62 -8.70
N ALA A 88 -11.26 9.86 -7.69
CA ALA A 88 -12.06 9.58 -6.50
C ALA A 88 -12.35 10.84 -5.68
N ALA A 89 -11.37 11.73 -5.52
CA ALA A 89 -11.51 12.99 -4.79
C ALA A 89 -12.57 13.92 -5.39
N LYS A 90 -12.70 13.92 -6.73
CA LYS A 90 -13.69 14.71 -7.47
C LYS A 90 -15.07 14.07 -7.58
N ALA A 91 -15.25 12.86 -7.05
CA ALA A 91 -16.56 12.21 -7.02
C ALA A 91 -17.51 12.90 -6.03
N ALA A 92 -18.83 12.71 -6.23
CA ALA A 92 -19.82 13.26 -5.31
C ALA A 92 -19.63 12.69 -3.89
N ALA A 93 -19.64 13.57 -2.88
CA ALA A 93 -19.46 13.21 -1.46
C ALA A 93 -20.74 12.62 -0.83
N ASN A 94 -21.36 11.66 -1.50
CA ASN A 94 -22.66 11.06 -1.14
C ASN A 94 -22.56 9.59 -0.67
N GLY A 95 -21.35 9.08 -0.54
CA GLY A 95 -21.11 7.72 -0.08
C GLY A 95 -21.18 6.62 -1.15
N LYS A 96 -21.36 6.98 -2.44
CA LYS A 96 -21.44 6.02 -3.54
C LYS A 96 -20.09 5.69 -4.17
N SER A 97 -19.04 6.42 -3.84
CA SER A 97 -17.69 6.25 -4.38
C SER A 97 -16.66 6.14 -3.27
N LEU A 98 -15.84 5.11 -3.34
CA LEU A 98 -14.69 4.87 -2.49
C LEU A 98 -13.43 4.73 -3.33
N LEU A 99 -12.28 5.03 -2.75
CA LEU A 99 -10.96 4.74 -3.29
C LEU A 99 -10.28 3.68 -2.42
N ILE A 100 -9.63 2.69 -3.04
CA ILE A 100 -8.60 1.93 -2.37
C ILE A 100 -7.25 2.63 -2.59
N GLY A 101 -6.78 3.36 -1.58
CA GLY A 101 -5.48 4.03 -1.58
C GLY A 101 -4.43 3.24 -0.81
N GLY A 102 -3.21 3.77 -0.74
CA GLY A 102 -2.12 3.15 0.01
C GLY A 102 -0.97 4.12 0.30
N SER A 103 0.08 3.65 0.97
CA SER A 103 1.26 4.43 1.37
C SER A 103 1.91 5.22 0.23
N TYR A 104 1.79 4.75 -1.02
CA TYR A 104 2.28 5.46 -2.21
C TYR A 104 1.66 6.85 -2.39
N LEU A 105 0.42 7.09 -1.91
CA LEU A 105 -0.21 8.42 -1.97
C LEU A 105 0.46 9.42 -1.04
N SER A 106 0.89 8.98 0.15
CA SER A 106 1.67 9.81 1.09
C SER A 106 2.99 10.23 0.47
N VAL A 107 3.65 9.31 -0.25
CA VAL A 107 4.90 9.61 -0.96
C VAL A 107 4.65 10.50 -2.17
N ALA A 108 3.63 10.23 -2.97
CA ALA A 108 3.28 11.04 -4.14
C ALA A 108 3.02 12.51 -3.76
N ARG A 109 2.33 12.75 -2.63
CA ARG A 109 2.14 14.10 -2.08
C ARG A 109 3.46 14.74 -1.67
N ALA A 110 4.34 13.99 -1.00
CA ALA A 110 5.66 14.48 -0.58
C ALA A 110 6.56 14.84 -1.77
N LEU A 111 6.42 14.14 -2.89
CA LEU A 111 7.13 14.40 -4.14
C LEU A 111 6.52 15.53 -4.96
N ALA A 112 5.30 16.00 -4.61
CA ALA A 112 4.51 16.95 -5.39
C ALA A 112 4.31 16.50 -6.86
N VAL A 113 3.94 15.22 -7.03
CA VAL A 113 3.79 14.59 -8.37
C VAL A 113 2.61 15.20 -9.15
N ASN A 114 1.63 15.78 -8.45
CA ASN A 114 0.46 16.41 -9.07
C ASN A 114 -0.03 17.56 -8.19
N ASP A 115 -0.05 18.78 -8.74
CA ASP A 115 -0.51 19.98 -8.04
C ASP A 115 -2.06 20.07 -7.94
N ASP A 116 -2.79 19.28 -8.75
CA ASP A 116 -4.27 19.25 -8.77
C ASP A 116 -4.90 18.31 -7.73
N PHE A 117 -4.09 17.61 -6.92
CA PHE A 117 -4.56 16.63 -5.94
C PHE A 117 -3.75 16.69 -4.65
N ASP A 118 -4.44 16.86 -3.54
CA ASP A 118 -3.88 16.78 -2.19
C ASP A 118 -4.56 15.65 -1.38
N LEU A 119 -3.79 14.63 -1.01
CA LEU A 119 -4.30 13.47 -0.25
C LEU A 119 -5.05 13.87 1.04
N ILE A 120 -4.55 14.90 1.73
CA ILE A 120 -5.07 15.32 3.04
C ILE A 120 -6.30 16.23 2.89
N GLU A 121 -6.27 17.14 1.90
CA GLU A 121 -7.32 18.13 1.71
C GLU A 121 -8.49 17.61 0.89
N ASP A 122 -8.25 16.67 -0.03
CA ASP A 122 -9.25 16.21 -0.99
C ASP A 122 -9.91 14.88 -0.60
N LEU A 123 -9.23 14.06 0.23
CA LEU A 123 -9.73 12.76 0.66
C LEU A 123 -9.86 12.64 2.17
N ARG A 124 -10.86 11.91 2.61
CA ARG A 124 -11.07 11.48 3.99
C ARG A 124 -10.69 10.01 4.12
N ALA A 125 -9.76 9.72 5.00
CA ALA A 125 -9.38 8.34 5.32
C ALA A 125 -10.47 7.70 6.22
N LEU A 126 -10.94 6.51 5.86
CA LEU A 126 -12.02 5.82 6.54
C LEU A 126 -11.56 4.60 7.33
N ALA A 127 -10.76 3.75 6.70
CA ALA A 127 -10.29 2.51 7.32
C ALA A 127 -8.98 2.04 6.68
N MET A 128 -7.99 1.67 7.47
CA MET A 128 -6.87 0.86 7.02
C MET A 128 -7.34 -0.59 6.93
N VAL A 129 -7.41 -1.13 5.72
CA VAL A 129 -7.99 -2.46 5.48
C VAL A 129 -6.95 -3.55 5.28
N ALA A 130 -5.70 -3.19 5.03
CA ALA A 130 -4.64 -4.18 4.91
C ALA A 130 -3.26 -3.61 5.14
N THR A 131 -2.35 -4.46 5.63
CA THR A 131 -0.92 -4.32 5.48
C THR A 131 -0.39 -5.46 4.62
N VAL A 132 0.44 -5.14 3.64
CA VAL A 132 0.98 -6.08 2.66
C VAL A 132 2.50 -5.91 2.63
N PRO A 133 3.27 -6.91 3.06
CA PRO A 133 4.71 -6.88 2.84
C PRO A 133 5.00 -6.92 1.34
N GLN A 134 6.11 -6.31 0.95
CA GLN A 134 6.64 -6.49 -0.39
C GLN A 134 7.65 -7.65 -0.38
N VAL A 135 7.96 -8.16 -1.55
CA VAL A 135 8.98 -9.20 -1.74
C VAL A 135 9.89 -8.82 -2.89
N ILE A 136 11.19 -9.02 -2.69
CA ILE A 136 12.17 -8.98 -3.78
C ILE A 136 12.07 -10.29 -4.51
N VAL A 137 11.69 -10.24 -5.79
CA VAL A 137 11.61 -11.40 -6.68
C VAL A 137 12.52 -11.21 -7.87
N VAL A 138 13.12 -12.32 -8.31
CA VAL A 138 14.00 -12.36 -9.49
C VAL A 138 13.58 -13.47 -10.44
N ASN A 139 13.91 -13.30 -11.72
CA ASN A 139 13.82 -14.38 -12.69
C ASN A 139 15.00 -15.36 -12.45
N PRO A 140 14.74 -16.62 -12.11
CA PRO A 140 15.80 -17.58 -11.73
C PRO A 140 16.71 -17.96 -12.92
N LEU A 141 16.28 -17.76 -14.14
CA LEU A 141 17.09 -18.01 -15.36
C LEU A 141 18.03 -16.84 -15.67
N ARG A 142 17.66 -15.62 -15.24
CA ARG A 142 18.43 -14.39 -15.49
C ARG A 142 19.37 -14.07 -14.33
N MET A 143 18.92 -14.28 -13.09
CA MET A 143 19.68 -14.02 -11.89
C MET A 143 19.94 -15.31 -11.11
N ARG A 144 21.21 -15.69 -10.99
CA ARG A 144 21.63 -16.92 -10.30
C ARG A 144 21.86 -16.74 -8.81
N SER A 145 21.79 -15.52 -8.30
CA SER A 145 21.95 -15.20 -6.87
C SER A 145 21.01 -16.07 -6.02
N ARG A 146 21.55 -16.75 -5.02
CA ARG A 146 20.81 -17.68 -4.15
C ARG A 146 20.25 -16.98 -2.92
N THR A 147 20.92 -15.92 -2.50
CA THR A 147 20.62 -15.14 -1.31
C THR A 147 20.51 -13.66 -1.66
N VAL A 148 19.89 -12.87 -0.77
CA VAL A 148 19.85 -11.41 -0.93
C VAL A 148 21.24 -10.80 -0.89
N MET A 149 22.17 -11.34 -0.09
CA MET A 149 23.55 -10.83 0.00
C MET A 149 24.34 -11.07 -1.30
N GLU A 150 24.17 -12.25 -1.93
CA GLU A 150 24.73 -12.50 -3.27
C GLU A 150 24.15 -11.54 -4.30
N TRP A 151 22.82 -11.30 -4.23
CA TRP A 151 22.12 -10.40 -5.12
C TRP A 151 22.61 -8.94 -4.97
N LEU A 152 22.74 -8.43 -3.74
CA LEU A 152 23.31 -7.09 -3.49
C LEU A 152 24.76 -6.99 -4.02
N SER A 153 25.57 -8.03 -3.78
CA SER A 153 26.95 -8.09 -4.29
C SER A 153 26.99 -8.10 -5.83
N ASP A 154 26.11 -8.83 -6.50
CA ASP A 154 26.02 -8.85 -7.96
C ASP A 154 25.65 -7.48 -8.53
N LEU A 155 24.69 -6.78 -7.91
CA LEU A 155 24.30 -5.43 -8.31
C LEU A 155 25.41 -4.39 -8.11
N SER A 156 26.19 -4.51 -7.02
CA SER A 156 27.31 -3.61 -6.74
C SER A 156 28.49 -3.82 -7.70
N ARG A 157 28.76 -5.08 -8.13
CA ARG A 157 29.92 -5.43 -8.97
C ARG A 157 29.71 -5.21 -10.46
N LYS A 158 28.46 -5.21 -10.94
CA LYS A 158 28.09 -5.15 -12.35
C LYS A 158 27.05 -4.06 -12.59
N PRO A 159 27.45 -2.79 -12.44
CA PRO A 159 26.53 -1.69 -12.62
C PRO A 159 25.93 -1.71 -14.04
N ALA A 160 24.68 -1.24 -14.17
CA ALA A 160 23.92 -1.09 -15.42
C ALA A 160 23.69 -2.39 -16.24
N ARG A 161 23.85 -3.58 -15.63
CA ARG A 161 23.54 -4.85 -16.31
C ARG A 161 22.13 -5.32 -16.08
N TYR A 162 21.51 -4.94 -14.94
CA TYR A 162 20.25 -5.48 -14.49
C TYR A 162 19.13 -4.47 -14.60
N ARG A 163 17.93 -4.97 -14.94
CA ARG A 163 16.71 -4.17 -15.12
C ARG A 163 15.72 -4.46 -13.99
N MET A 164 15.36 -3.43 -13.24
CA MET A 164 14.37 -3.44 -12.17
C MET A 164 13.01 -3.04 -12.73
N ALA A 165 12.06 -3.97 -12.76
CA ALA A 165 10.68 -3.67 -13.12
C ALA A 165 9.96 -2.94 -12.00
N THR A 166 9.06 -2.01 -12.34
CA THR A 166 8.17 -1.34 -11.40
C THR A 166 6.73 -1.31 -11.92
N ALA A 167 5.78 -1.16 -11.04
CA ALA A 167 4.37 -1.01 -11.40
C ALA A 167 4.01 0.42 -11.92
N GLY A 168 5.03 1.21 -12.26
CA GLY A 168 4.94 2.58 -12.76
C GLY A 168 5.64 3.58 -11.86
N VAL A 169 6.00 4.72 -12.41
CA VAL A 169 6.64 5.83 -11.68
C VAL A 169 5.75 6.25 -10.51
N GLY A 170 6.33 6.37 -9.30
CA GLY A 170 5.60 6.73 -8.08
C GLY A 170 4.82 5.59 -7.40
N SER A 171 4.77 4.38 -7.99
CA SER A 171 4.17 3.21 -7.33
C SER A 171 5.00 2.76 -6.12
N SER A 172 4.39 1.99 -5.20
CA SER A 172 5.10 1.41 -4.04
C SER A 172 6.33 0.60 -4.47
N SER A 173 6.23 -0.13 -5.59
CA SER A 173 7.32 -0.91 -6.17
C SER A 173 8.48 -0.01 -6.60
N HIS A 174 8.21 1.12 -7.25
CA HIS A 174 9.23 2.10 -7.65
C HIS A 174 9.88 2.75 -6.42
N ILE A 175 9.06 3.23 -5.48
CA ILE A 175 9.53 3.91 -4.26
C ILE A 175 10.48 3.01 -3.46
N SER A 176 10.09 1.76 -3.20
CA SER A 176 10.92 0.81 -2.46
C SER A 176 12.23 0.49 -3.19
N SER A 177 12.17 0.39 -4.52
CA SER A 177 13.36 0.16 -5.34
C SER A 177 14.31 1.36 -5.35
N GLU A 178 13.81 2.59 -5.39
CA GLU A 178 14.62 3.81 -5.29
C GLU A 178 15.27 3.96 -3.91
N ILE A 179 14.52 3.70 -2.84
CA ILE A 179 15.05 3.74 -1.48
C ILE A 179 16.21 2.74 -1.34
N LEU A 180 16.00 1.50 -1.79
CA LEU A 180 17.02 0.47 -1.76
C LEU A 180 18.24 0.87 -2.61
N LYS A 181 18.02 1.32 -3.85
CA LYS A 181 19.07 1.77 -4.76
C LYS A 181 19.93 2.85 -4.13
N HIS A 182 19.30 3.83 -3.48
CA HIS A 182 19.99 4.95 -2.87
C HIS A 182 20.75 4.54 -1.59
N GLN A 183 20.12 3.78 -0.68
CA GLN A 183 20.73 3.44 0.61
C GLN A 183 21.84 2.40 0.50
N GLU A 184 21.72 1.46 -0.43
CA GLU A 184 22.73 0.42 -0.67
C GLU A 184 23.71 0.79 -1.80
N ALA A 185 23.63 2.03 -2.32
CA ALA A 185 24.45 2.53 -3.43
C ALA A 185 24.46 1.60 -4.66
N LEU A 186 23.31 1.01 -4.99
CA LEU A 186 23.16 0.05 -6.08
C LEU A 186 23.02 0.73 -7.44
N GLN A 187 23.38 0.01 -8.49
CA GLN A 187 23.21 0.49 -9.86
C GLN A 187 22.43 -0.54 -10.68
N PHE A 188 21.30 -0.11 -11.21
CA PHE A 188 20.45 -0.84 -12.14
C PHE A 188 19.54 0.16 -12.86
N ASP A 189 19.00 -0.26 -14.02
CA ASP A 189 18.06 0.53 -14.80
C ASP A 189 16.63 0.17 -14.42
N PHE A 190 15.76 1.18 -14.39
CA PHE A 190 14.33 0.97 -14.21
C PHE A 190 13.62 0.70 -15.53
N VAL A 191 12.64 -0.20 -15.49
CA VAL A 191 11.64 -0.39 -16.53
C VAL A 191 10.27 -0.21 -15.90
N HIS A 192 9.61 0.88 -16.27
CA HIS A 192 8.30 1.23 -15.72
C HIS A 192 7.16 0.64 -16.54
N PHE A 193 6.25 -0.05 -15.87
CA PHE A 193 5.07 -0.67 -16.47
C PHE A 193 3.78 0.04 -16.03
N ARG A 194 2.70 -0.19 -16.74
CA ARG A 194 1.37 0.30 -16.35
C ARG A 194 0.70 -0.67 -15.37
N GLY A 195 1.37 -0.96 -14.23
CA GLY A 195 0.90 -1.85 -13.15
C GLY A 195 1.75 -3.09 -12.97
N ALA A 196 1.55 -3.79 -11.84
CA ALA A 196 2.31 -4.99 -11.47
C ALA A 196 2.06 -6.19 -12.40
N GLY A 197 0.85 -6.35 -12.95
CA GLY A 197 0.53 -7.47 -13.83
C GLY A 197 1.45 -7.60 -15.05
N PRO A 198 1.54 -6.58 -15.92
CA PRO A 198 2.48 -6.55 -17.04
C PRO A 198 3.94 -6.69 -16.62
N ALA A 199 4.34 -6.01 -15.52
CA ALA A 199 5.70 -6.10 -14.97
C ALA A 199 6.09 -7.54 -14.59
N LEU A 200 5.19 -8.25 -13.89
CA LEU A 200 5.40 -9.64 -13.50
C LEU A 200 5.43 -10.60 -14.69
N GLN A 201 4.68 -10.32 -15.77
CA GLN A 201 4.75 -11.09 -17.01
C GLN A 201 6.14 -10.98 -17.66
N ASP A 202 6.64 -9.76 -17.80
CA ASP A 202 7.96 -9.50 -18.38
C ASP A 202 9.10 -10.04 -17.48
N LEU A 203 8.92 -10.01 -16.18
CA LEU A 203 9.86 -10.64 -15.24
C LEU A 203 9.89 -12.16 -15.43
N GLN A 204 8.75 -12.82 -15.64
CA GLN A 204 8.68 -14.27 -15.87
C GLN A 204 9.32 -14.67 -17.20
N THR A 205 9.17 -13.87 -18.25
CA THR A 205 9.79 -14.14 -19.58
C THR A 205 11.29 -13.80 -19.61
N GLY A 206 11.80 -13.06 -18.60
CA GLY A 206 13.19 -12.61 -18.56
C GLY A 206 13.44 -11.34 -19.37
N SER A 207 12.39 -10.62 -19.79
CA SER A 207 12.51 -9.29 -20.39
C SER A 207 13.04 -8.26 -19.41
N VAL A 208 12.84 -8.47 -18.11
CA VAL A 208 13.46 -7.78 -16.98
C VAL A 208 13.99 -8.80 -15.98
N ASP A 209 14.83 -8.38 -15.03
CA ASP A 209 15.60 -9.32 -14.23
C ASP A 209 15.07 -9.48 -12.81
N MET A 210 14.50 -8.41 -12.23
CA MET A 210 14.09 -8.32 -10.85
C MET A 210 12.96 -7.33 -10.63
N MET A 211 12.26 -7.44 -9.51
CA MET A 211 11.19 -6.54 -9.08
C MET A 211 11.05 -6.56 -7.54
N ILE A 212 10.69 -5.43 -6.96
CA ILE A 212 10.14 -5.35 -5.60
C ILE A 212 8.65 -5.04 -5.75
N ASP A 213 7.78 -5.93 -5.29
CA ASP A 213 6.33 -5.71 -5.37
C ASP A 213 5.58 -6.35 -4.21
N GLY A 214 4.29 -6.03 -4.10
CA GLY A 214 3.43 -6.61 -3.06
C GLY A 214 3.45 -8.14 -3.10
N LEU A 215 3.68 -8.76 -1.93
CA LEU A 215 3.77 -10.22 -1.81
C LEU A 215 2.59 -10.93 -2.48
N VAL A 216 1.39 -10.39 -2.30
CA VAL A 216 0.15 -11.01 -2.79
C VAL A 216 0.11 -11.15 -4.31
N SER A 217 0.69 -10.21 -5.06
CA SER A 217 0.79 -10.29 -6.53
C SER A 217 1.88 -11.26 -6.99
N CYS A 218 2.96 -11.38 -6.22
CA CYS A 218 4.10 -12.26 -6.52
C CYS A 218 3.86 -13.72 -6.11
N LEU A 219 3.07 -13.97 -5.06
CA LEU A 219 2.92 -15.27 -4.40
C LEU A 219 2.54 -16.42 -5.35
N PRO A 220 1.59 -16.28 -6.29
CA PRO A 220 1.27 -17.34 -7.25
C PRO A 220 2.47 -17.73 -8.13
N HIS A 221 3.30 -16.77 -8.51
CA HIS A 221 4.49 -16.97 -9.35
C HIS A 221 5.65 -17.59 -8.57
N ILE A 222 5.74 -17.26 -7.27
CA ILE A 222 6.69 -17.88 -6.35
C ILE A 222 6.31 -19.35 -6.12
N ARG A 223 5.05 -19.62 -5.79
CA ARG A 223 4.54 -20.99 -5.55
C ARG A 223 4.68 -21.90 -6.78
N SER A 224 4.56 -21.33 -7.98
CA SER A 224 4.75 -22.09 -9.24
C SER A 224 6.22 -22.24 -9.66
N GLY A 225 7.17 -21.66 -8.89
CA GLY A 225 8.60 -21.70 -9.20
C GLY A 225 9.05 -20.82 -10.37
N ARG A 226 8.13 -20.02 -10.95
CA ARG A 226 8.46 -19.12 -12.07
C ARG A 226 9.27 -17.91 -11.62
N LEU A 227 9.08 -17.46 -10.39
CA LEU A 227 9.88 -16.41 -9.77
C LEU A 227 10.49 -16.92 -8.48
N LYS A 228 11.70 -16.44 -8.19
CA LYS A 228 12.44 -16.76 -6.97
C LYS A 228 12.36 -15.59 -6.01
N PRO A 229 11.83 -15.77 -4.77
CA PRO A 229 11.88 -14.77 -3.72
C PRO A 229 13.29 -14.74 -3.09
N LEU A 230 13.79 -13.55 -2.81
CA LEU A 230 15.08 -13.38 -2.10
C LEU A 230 14.87 -12.86 -0.68
N MET A 231 13.93 -11.94 -0.46
CA MET A 231 13.69 -11.31 0.83
C MET A 231 12.28 -10.70 0.85
N VAL A 232 11.61 -10.74 1.99
CA VAL A 232 10.40 -9.94 2.23
C VAL A 232 10.74 -8.66 2.99
N THR A 233 10.00 -7.58 2.73
CA THR A 233 10.14 -6.33 3.49
C THR A 233 9.55 -6.48 4.90
N GLY A 234 9.93 -5.55 5.79
CA GLY A 234 9.44 -5.51 7.17
C GLY A 234 10.36 -6.20 8.16
N LEU A 235 9.87 -6.27 9.41
CA LEU A 235 10.66 -6.67 10.57
C LEU A 235 10.59 -8.19 10.88
N GLN A 236 9.71 -8.93 10.20
CA GLN A 236 9.47 -10.35 10.46
C GLN A 236 9.22 -11.11 9.16
N ARG A 237 9.53 -12.41 9.17
CA ARG A 237 9.14 -13.31 8.08
C ARG A 237 7.63 -13.41 7.97
N VAL A 238 7.15 -13.80 6.82
CA VAL A 238 5.73 -14.04 6.56
C VAL A 238 5.41 -15.52 6.57
N ASN A 239 4.30 -15.92 7.19
CA ASN A 239 3.92 -17.33 7.34
C ASN A 239 3.77 -18.07 6.00
N VAL A 240 3.35 -17.36 4.94
CA VAL A 240 3.16 -17.97 3.61
C VAL A 240 4.48 -18.24 2.87
N LEU A 241 5.60 -17.67 3.35
CA LEU A 241 6.97 -17.88 2.85
C LEU A 241 7.97 -18.03 4.02
N PRO A 242 7.85 -19.06 4.87
CA PRO A 242 8.60 -19.18 6.12
C PRO A 242 10.12 -19.29 5.92
N ASN A 243 10.57 -19.74 4.75
CA ASN A 243 11.99 -19.92 4.41
C ASN A 243 12.61 -18.66 3.77
N VAL A 244 11.83 -17.62 3.49
CA VAL A 244 12.34 -16.37 2.92
C VAL A 244 12.64 -15.39 4.05
N PRO A 245 13.89 -14.88 4.16
CA PRO A 245 14.26 -13.96 5.24
C PRO A 245 13.55 -12.63 5.10
N CYS A 246 13.40 -11.90 6.20
CA CYS A 246 12.89 -10.52 6.20
C CYS A 246 14.05 -9.51 6.14
N ALA A 247 13.71 -8.25 5.85
CA ALA A 247 14.67 -7.16 5.73
C ALA A 247 15.51 -6.97 7.01
N GLN A 248 14.87 -7.05 8.18
CA GLN A 248 15.55 -6.92 9.46
C GLN A 248 16.62 -8.02 9.68
N GLU A 249 16.31 -9.28 9.36
CA GLU A 249 17.27 -10.39 9.50
C GLU A 249 18.51 -10.22 8.61
N MET A 250 18.33 -9.56 7.47
CA MET A 250 19.38 -9.35 6.48
C MET A 250 20.11 -8.02 6.65
N GLY A 251 19.72 -7.18 7.62
CA GLY A 251 20.30 -5.85 7.84
C GLY A 251 19.99 -4.84 6.74
N VAL A 252 18.98 -5.09 5.90
CA VAL A 252 18.55 -4.19 4.81
C VAL A 252 17.48 -3.23 5.35
N HIS A 253 17.91 -2.27 6.18
CA HIS A 253 17.03 -1.34 6.87
C HIS A 253 16.26 -0.40 5.94
N ALA A 254 16.70 -0.28 4.69
CA ALA A 254 15.97 0.42 3.63
C ALA A 254 14.52 -0.07 3.49
N LEU A 255 14.27 -1.35 3.76
CA LEU A 255 13.02 -2.05 3.51
C LEU A 255 12.36 -2.60 4.78
N ASP A 256 12.58 -1.98 5.93
CA ASP A 256 12.01 -2.39 7.22
C ASP A 256 10.49 -2.12 7.34
N SER A 257 9.86 -1.47 6.37
CA SER A 257 8.44 -1.13 6.36
C SER A 257 7.61 -2.03 5.45
N VAL A 258 6.31 -2.10 5.73
CA VAL A 258 5.33 -2.77 4.87
C VAL A 258 4.39 -1.74 4.24
N THR A 259 3.83 -2.07 3.08
CA THR A 259 2.83 -1.21 2.43
C THR A 259 1.48 -1.39 3.12
N TRP A 260 0.81 -0.30 3.46
CA TRP A 260 -0.59 -0.34 3.90
C TRP A 260 -1.54 0.03 2.75
N TYR A 261 -2.78 -0.44 2.86
CA TYR A 261 -3.91 -0.07 2.00
C TYR A 261 -5.08 0.38 2.86
N GLY A 262 -5.77 1.41 2.41
CA GLY A 262 -6.92 1.98 3.10
C GLY A 262 -8.05 2.36 2.15
N LEU A 263 -9.22 2.53 2.72
CA LEU A 263 -10.40 3.05 2.03
C LEU A 263 -10.55 4.54 2.33
N PHE A 264 -10.81 5.29 1.27
CA PHE A 264 -10.97 6.74 1.30
C PHE A 264 -12.26 7.13 0.59
N ALA A 265 -12.78 8.30 0.96
CA ALA A 265 -13.89 8.96 0.29
C ALA A 265 -13.56 10.44 0.05
N PRO A 266 -14.33 11.18 -0.79
CA PRO A 266 -14.19 12.63 -0.92
C PRO A 266 -14.23 13.32 0.44
N ARG A 267 -13.41 14.37 0.63
CA ARG A 267 -13.22 15.03 1.94
C ARG A 267 -14.52 15.55 2.54
N GLN A 268 -15.44 16.05 1.70
CA GLN A 268 -16.71 16.62 2.11
C GLN A 268 -17.78 15.57 2.47
N LEU A 269 -17.41 14.27 2.55
CA LEU A 269 -18.37 13.24 2.97
C LEU A 269 -18.99 13.58 4.33
N PRO A 270 -20.34 13.56 4.47
CA PRO A 270 -20.99 13.85 5.75
C PRO A 270 -20.54 12.91 6.86
N ASP A 271 -20.34 13.44 8.08
CA ASP A 271 -19.85 12.68 9.23
C ASP A 271 -20.71 11.45 9.55
N ALA A 272 -22.04 11.60 9.49
CA ALA A 272 -22.94 10.48 9.73
C ALA A 272 -22.74 9.32 8.75
N THR A 273 -22.48 9.64 7.47
CA THR A 273 -22.18 8.64 6.43
C THR A 273 -20.80 8.03 6.66
N SER A 274 -19.79 8.85 7.01
CA SER A 274 -18.45 8.37 7.33
C SER A 274 -18.46 7.37 8.49
N LEU A 275 -19.17 7.67 9.58
CA LEU A 275 -19.32 6.78 10.72
C LEU A 275 -19.98 5.45 10.36
N ALA A 276 -21.06 5.50 9.54
CA ALA A 276 -21.72 4.28 9.07
C ALA A 276 -20.82 3.42 8.18
N MET A 277 -19.97 4.03 7.34
CA MET A 277 -18.96 3.34 6.55
C MET A 277 -17.91 2.65 7.43
N VAL A 278 -17.36 3.40 8.38
CA VAL A 278 -16.36 2.88 9.33
C VAL A 278 -16.91 1.66 10.08
N ASP A 279 -18.18 1.70 10.53
CA ASP A 279 -18.82 0.56 11.18
C ASP A 279 -18.91 -0.68 10.25
N VAL A 280 -19.26 -0.49 8.99
CA VAL A 280 -19.24 -1.59 8.00
C VAL A 280 -17.84 -2.19 7.88
N PHE A 281 -16.80 -1.37 7.74
CA PHE A 281 -15.42 -1.86 7.58
C PHE A 281 -14.90 -2.54 8.84
N GLN A 282 -15.27 -2.08 10.01
CA GLN A 282 -14.95 -2.76 11.28
C GLN A 282 -15.60 -4.14 11.36
N ARG A 283 -16.87 -4.28 10.94
CA ARG A 283 -17.53 -5.60 10.88
C ARG A 283 -16.85 -6.53 9.88
N MET A 284 -16.45 -6.02 8.70
CA MET A 284 -15.69 -6.80 7.72
C MET A 284 -14.37 -7.32 8.28
N GLY A 285 -13.65 -6.50 9.06
CA GLY A 285 -12.40 -6.90 9.72
C GLY A 285 -12.57 -7.94 10.83
N ARG A 286 -13.79 -8.13 11.32
CA ARG A 286 -14.14 -9.19 12.28
C ARG A 286 -14.68 -10.47 11.62
N ASP A 287 -14.90 -10.45 10.30
CA ASP A 287 -15.31 -11.64 9.55
C ASP A 287 -14.14 -12.65 9.46
N PRO A 288 -14.21 -13.81 10.15
CA PRO A 288 -13.09 -14.75 10.17
C PRO A 288 -12.79 -15.33 8.78
N VAL A 289 -13.78 -15.39 7.89
CA VAL A 289 -13.57 -15.84 6.51
C VAL A 289 -12.73 -14.83 5.75
N MET A 290 -13.02 -13.54 5.91
CA MET A 290 -12.23 -12.46 5.29
C MET A 290 -10.80 -12.47 5.80
N VAL A 291 -10.61 -12.51 7.12
CA VAL A 291 -9.30 -12.49 7.77
C VAL A 291 -8.46 -13.69 7.33
N SER A 292 -9.01 -14.91 7.41
CA SER A 292 -8.31 -16.13 6.98
C SER A 292 -7.92 -16.11 5.50
N ASN A 293 -8.81 -15.61 4.62
CA ASN A 293 -8.49 -15.47 3.19
C ASN A 293 -7.30 -14.51 2.97
N LEU A 294 -7.27 -13.38 3.67
CA LEU A 294 -6.17 -12.42 3.57
C LEU A 294 -4.86 -13.02 4.09
N GLU A 295 -4.88 -13.67 5.25
CA GLU A 295 -3.70 -14.31 5.84
C GLU A 295 -3.11 -15.39 4.93
N SER A 296 -3.96 -16.16 4.23
CA SER A 296 -3.53 -17.16 3.25
C SER A 296 -2.75 -16.57 2.06
N MET A 297 -2.91 -15.27 1.83
CA MET A 297 -2.22 -14.47 0.81
C MET A 297 -1.04 -13.66 1.37
N GLY A 298 -0.75 -13.78 2.68
CA GLY A 298 0.27 -12.98 3.35
C GLY A 298 -0.14 -11.52 3.62
N ILE A 299 -1.43 -11.25 3.64
CA ILE A 299 -2.03 -9.96 3.96
C ILE A 299 -2.54 -9.99 5.40
N GLN A 300 -2.31 -8.93 6.16
CA GLN A 300 -2.93 -8.74 7.48
C GLN A 300 -4.00 -7.65 7.38
N TRP A 301 -5.15 -7.89 8.02
CA TRP A 301 -6.16 -6.84 8.13
C TRP A 301 -5.63 -5.67 8.99
N GLY A 302 -5.93 -4.43 8.56
CA GLY A 302 -5.62 -3.23 9.35
C GLY A 302 -6.63 -3.00 10.46
N ASP A 303 -6.23 -2.29 11.51
CA ASP A 303 -7.02 -2.01 12.71
C ASP A 303 -7.21 -0.52 13.02
N LEU A 304 -6.84 0.35 12.08
CA LEU A 304 -7.04 1.80 12.20
C LEU A 304 -8.27 2.26 11.42
N TYR A 305 -9.12 3.04 12.07
CA TYR A 305 -10.39 3.48 11.52
C TYR A 305 -10.66 4.95 11.80
N GLY A 306 -11.40 5.63 10.91
CA GLY A 306 -11.85 7.01 11.06
C GLY A 306 -10.70 7.97 11.37
N ASP A 307 -10.87 8.78 12.42
CA ASP A 307 -9.91 9.82 12.79
C ASP A 307 -8.52 9.26 13.13
N ALA A 308 -8.42 8.05 13.69
CA ALA A 308 -7.13 7.42 13.97
C ALA A 308 -6.37 7.08 12.70
N PHE A 309 -7.07 6.59 11.67
CA PHE A 309 -6.46 6.33 10.38
C PHE A 309 -6.12 7.63 9.63
N ASP A 310 -7.00 8.63 9.66
CA ASP A 310 -6.75 9.96 9.06
C ASP A 310 -5.51 10.64 9.69
N ALA A 311 -5.35 10.54 11.01
CA ALA A 311 -4.18 11.04 11.73
C ALA A 311 -2.89 10.32 11.32
N MET A 312 -2.93 8.98 11.18
CA MET A 312 -1.79 8.19 10.72
C MET A 312 -1.36 8.59 9.30
N VAL A 313 -2.31 8.75 8.37
CA VAL A 313 -2.04 9.17 6.99
C VAL A 313 -1.38 10.55 6.95
N LYS A 314 -1.88 11.51 7.74
CA LYS A 314 -1.29 12.86 7.85
C LYS A 314 0.13 12.81 8.37
N GLN A 315 0.35 12.07 9.44
CA GLN A 315 1.67 11.95 10.06
C GLN A 315 2.67 11.27 9.12
N GLU A 316 2.30 10.17 8.48
CA GLU A 316 3.16 9.49 7.51
C GLU A 316 3.53 10.42 6.34
N THR A 317 2.55 11.19 5.84
CA THR A 317 2.78 12.15 4.76
C THR A 317 3.82 13.21 5.16
N MET A 318 3.77 13.71 6.40
CA MET A 318 4.78 14.65 6.91
C MET A 318 6.17 13.99 7.04
N GLN A 319 6.23 12.76 7.51
CA GLN A 319 7.49 12.01 7.59
C GLN A 319 8.08 11.76 6.20
N TRP A 320 7.26 11.44 5.20
CA TRP A 320 7.72 11.30 3.82
C TRP A 320 8.24 12.60 3.24
N ALA A 321 7.63 13.75 3.54
CA ALA A 321 8.15 15.05 3.11
C ALA A 321 9.58 15.29 3.63
N GLN A 322 9.87 14.91 4.88
CA GLN A 322 11.22 15.00 5.44
C GLN A 322 12.19 14.00 4.77
N ARG A 323 11.77 12.74 4.57
CA ARG A 323 12.58 11.69 3.92
C ARG A 323 12.91 12.05 2.47
N VAL A 324 11.92 12.47 1.70
CA VAL A 324 12.10 12.91 0.30
C VAL A 324 13.13 14.03 0.21
N LYS A 325 13.07 15.01 1.14
CA LYS A 325 14.03 16.11 1.21
C LYS A 325 15.44 15.62 1.56
N SER A 326 15.59 14.79 2.61
CA SER A 326 16.89 14.31 3.08
C SER A 326 17.59 13.38 2.08
N MET A 327 16.82 12.61 1.30
CA MET A 327 17.35 11.67 0.30
C MET A 327 17.49 12.30 -1.10
N GLY A 328 17.08 13.55 -1.31
CA GLY A 328 17.10 14.22 -2.63
C GLY A 328 16.19 13.55 -3.67
N LEU A 329 15.21 12.75 -3.25
CA LEU A 329 14.37 11.93 -4.15
C LEU A 329 13.54 12.77 -5.11
N LYS A 330 13.16 14.01 -4.76
CA LYS A 330 12.37 14.87 -5.63
C LYS A 330 13.02 15.07 -7.00
N ASN A 331 14.33 15.27 -7.05
CA ASN A 331 15.08 15.46 -8.30
C ASN A 331 15.17 14.17 -9.13
N ILE A 332 15.20 13.01 -8.48
CA ILE A 332 15.25 11.69 -9.12
C ILE A 332 13.90 11.41 -9.81
N PHE A 333 12.79 11.65 -9.13
CA PHE A 333 11.47 11.41 -9.69
C PHE A 333 11.10 12.38 -10.81
N LEU A 334 11.54 13.63 -10.77
CA LEU A 334 11.35 14.59 -11.86
C LEU A 334 12.09 14.18 -13.13
N LYS A 335 13.34 13.72 -13.03
CA LYS A 335 14.09 13.19 -14.19
C LYS A 335 13.41 11.98 -14.83
N ASN A 336 12.95 11.02 -14.02
CA ASN A 336 12.30 9.81 -14.50
C ASN A 336 10.91 10.08 -15.14
N SER A 337 10.27 11.21 -14.84
CA SER A 337 9.00 11.60 -15.45
C SER A 337 9.16 12.27 -16.84
N GLU A 338 10.35 12.78 -17.16
CA GLU A 338 10.67 13.40 -18.46
C GLU A 338 11.15 12.35 -19.49
N GLU A 339 11.62 11.18 -19.03
CA GLU A 339 12.15 10.10 -19.89
C GLU A 339 11.12 8.99 -20.23
N GLY A 340 9.90 9.03 -19.70
CA GLY A 340 8.82 8.03 -19.89
C GLY A 340 7.60 8.57 -20.58
#